data_b30a0bd6caa8ff89aa89848115ec3388
#
_entry.id   b30a0bd6caa8ff89aa89848115ec3388
#
_cell.length_a   1.000
_cell.length_b   1.000
_cell.length_c   1.000
_cell.angle_alpha   90.00
_cell.angle_beta   90.00
_cell.angle_gamma   90.00
#
_symmetry.space_group_name_H-M   'P 1'
#
loop_
_entity.id
_entity.type
_entity.pdbx_description
1 polymer ?
#
loop_
_entity_poly.entity_id
_entity_poly.type
_entity_poly.pdbx_seq_one_letter_code
_entity_poly.pdbx_strand_id
1 'polypeptide(L)'
;MRAAVLYGFDEPLVVQDVELDPPREGEILVRMAASGVCHSDLHVVQGIHPTSLPVILGHEGAGIVETVGPGVSHVEPGDHVLLTWLPYCGVCRQCARGKPNLCEDVAWYDATLQDGTCRFHREGARIHHYNTSSFAERSVVPARTAIPVDPSLPLTQLALMGCAVMTGVGAALNTAHVRPGDTVAVVGCGGVGLNVVQGAAIAGASTIVAVDPVAAKLELARELGATHGVDPAGGDAVAEVRALTGGVDHSFEALGRPETIELAIELTGRGGQAILIGMAPPAARVPFDALTTTLEERAIRGCWYGSCQPLADVPLLVELYRSGRLRLDPLIVEIGLDGVNDAFARM
;
A
#
# COMPACT_ATOMS: atom_id res chain seq x y z
N MET A 1 22.10 -6.67 15.04
CA MET A 1 20.75 -6.14 15.22
C MET A 1 19.73 -7.17 14.80
N ARG A 2 18.50 -7.12 15.32
CA ARG A 2 17.47 -8.13 15.02
C ARG A 2 16.71 -7.80 13.74
N ALA A 3 16.39 -8.82 12.96
CA ALA A 3 15.55 -8.74 11.76
C ALA A 3 14.77 -10.04 11.55
N ALA A 4 13.63 -9.96 10.86
CA ALA A 4 12.84 -11.11 10.45
C ALA A 4 13.22 -11.50 9.01
N VAL A 5 13.85 -12.64 8.84
CA VAL A 5 14.41 -13.13 7.58
C VAL A 5 13.56 -14.27 7.03
N LEU A 6 13.16 -14.18 5.77
CA LEU A 6 12.53 -15.26 5.01
C LEU A 6 13.61 -16.06 4.28
N TYR A 7 13.71 -17.36 4.57
CA TYR A 7 14.68 -18.28 3.95
C TYR A 7 14.11 -19.12 2.82
N GLY A 8 12.86 -19.48 2.90
CA GLY A 8 12.14 -20.28 1.90
C GLY A 8 10.71 -19.81 1.74
N PHE A 9 10.13 -20.00 0.55
CA PHE A 9 8.70 -19.73 0.33
C PHE A 9 7.86 -20.74 1.12
N ASP A 10 6.69 -20.30 1.58
CA ASP A 10 5.79 -21.04 2.49
C ASP A 10 6.43 -21.40 3.85
N GLU A 11 7.54 -20.75 4.21
CA GLU A 11 8.18 -20.89 5.50
C GLU A 11 7.92 -19.66 6.40
N PRO A 12 7.93 -19.83 7.75
CA PRO A 12 7.83 -18.69 8.64
C PRO A 12 9.12 -17.85 8.58
N LEU A 13 8.98 -16.54 8.80
CA LEU A 13 10.13 -15.65 8.99
C LEU A 13 10.87 -16.03 10.27
N VAL A 14 12.20 -16.01 10.22
CA VAL A 14 13.08 -16.27 11.36
C VAL A 14 13.58 -14.95 11.92
N VAL A 15 13.17 -14.61 13.14
CA VAL A 15 13.69 -13.42 13.84
C VAL A 15 15.03 -13.76 14.47
N GLN A 16 16.08 -13.08 14.02
CA GLN A 16 17.46 -13.37 14.39
C GLN A 16 18.38 -12.16 14.30
N ASP A 17 19.60 -12.28 14.80
CA ASP A 17 20.64 -11.29 14.62
C ASP A 17 21.21 -11.34 13.20
N VAL A 18 21.34 -10.16 12.60
CA VAL A 18 21.97 -9.92 11.30
C VAL A 18 22.95 -8.75 11.42
N GLU A 19 23.88 -8.72 10.48
CA GLU A 19 24.83 -7.62 10.30
C GLU A 19 24.30 -6.65 9.23
N LEU A 20 24.60 -5.37 9.38
CA LEU A 20 24.18 -4.33 8.48
C LEU A 20 25.35 -3.41 8.15
N ASP A 21 25.69 -3.32 6.88
CA ASP A 21 26.72 -2.42 6.37
C ASP A 21 26.27 -0.95 6.48
N PRO A 22 27.21 0.00 6.61
CA PRO A 22 26.88 1.42 6.63
C PRO A 22 26.30 1.89 5.29
N PRO A 23 25.53 2.99 5.31
CA PRO A 23 24.96 3.58 4.09
C PRO A 23 26.05 4.12 3.16
N ARG A 24 25.89 3.89 1.85
CA ARG A 24 26.74 4.40 0.78
C ARG A 24 26.19 5.71 0.20
N GLU A 25 26.76 6.14 -0.93
CA GLU A 25 26.31 7.34 -1.62
C GLU A 25 24.80 7.30 -1.95
N GLY A 26 24.08 8.35 -1.57
CA GLY A 26 22.63 8.46 -1.78
C GLY A 26 21.76 7.58 -0.87
N GLU A 27 22.33 6.93 0.13
CA GLU A 27 21.63 6.07 1.09
C GLU A 27 21.60 6.70 2.50
N ILE A 28 20.66 6.21 3.31
CA ILE A 28 20.57 6.56 4.73
C ILE A 28 20.37 5.29 5.57
N LEU A 29 20.83 5.33 6.80
CA LEU A 29 20.53 4.36 7.84
C LEU A 29 19.36 4.88 8.67
N VAL A 30 18.29 4.12 8.76
CA VAL A 30 17.09 4.45 9.53
C VAL A 30 16.91 3.42 10.65
N ARG A 31 16.76 3.89 11.88
CA ARG A 31 16.26 3.10 13.00
C ARG A 31 14.75 3.05 12.90
N MET A 32 14.20 1.86 12.68
CA MET A 32 12.76 1.67 12.53
C MET A 32 12.05 1.89 13.88
N ALA A 33 11.01 2.70 13.84
CA ALA A 33 10.08 2.88 14.96
C ALA A 33 8.85 1.99 14.78
N ALA A 34 8.40 1.82 13.54
CA ALA A 34 7.27 0.97 13.19
C ALA A 34 7.35 0.49 11.74
N SER A 35 6.68 -0.64 11.49
CA SER A 35 6.45 -1.17 10.15
C SER A 35 5.04 -1.75 10.06
N GLY A 36 4.29 -1.38 9.02
CA GLY A 36 3.03 -2.06 8.70
C GLY A 36 3.28 -3.47 8.16
N VAL A 37 2.29 -4.36 8.35
CA VAL A 37 2.25 -5.71 7.78
C VAL A 37 1.22 -5.73 6.65
N CYS A 38 1.64 -6.07 5.45
CA CYS A 38 0.83 -5.97 4.24
C CYS A 38 0.66 -7.33 3.55
N HIS A 39 -0.47 -7.51 2.84
CA HIS A 39 -0.67 -8.69 1.98
C HIS A 39 0.40 -8.84 0.90
N SER A 40 1.05 -7.77 0.46
CA SER A 40 2.16 -7.87 -0.49
C SER A 40 3.36 -8.62 0.09
N ASP A 41 3.66 -8.44 1.39
CA ASP A 41 4.69 -9.24 2.07
C ASP A 41 4.26 -10.70 2.20
N LEU A 42 2.96 -10.96 2.52
CA LEU A 42 2.43 -12.32 2.60
C LEU A 42 2.47 -13.03 1.24
N HIS A 43 2.19 -12.33 0.13
CA HIS A 43 2.32 -12.89 -1.22
C HIS A 43 3.77 -13.29 -1.55
N VAL A 44 4.76 -12.60 -1.01
CA VAL A 44 6.16 -13.02 -1.13
C VAL A 44 6.42 -14.27 -0.29
N VAL A 45 5.95 -14.31 0.96
CA VAL A 45 6.06 -15.52 1.81
C VAL A 45 5.45 -16.74 1.12
N GLN A 46 4.28 -16.58 0.49
CA GLN A 46 3.57 -17.63 -0.24
C GLN A 46 4.15 -17.94 -1.63
N GLY A 47 5.21 -17.25 -2.08
CA GLY A 47 5.78 -17.44 -3.40
C GLY A 47 4.88 -17.01 -4.58
N ILE A 48 3.77 -16.30 -4.32
CA ILE A 48 2.88 -15.75 -5.37
C ILE A 48 3.61 -14.66 -6.16
N HIS A 49 4.37 -13.82 -5.46
CA HIS A 49 5.27 -12.83 -6.03
C HIS A 49 6.71 -13.14 -5.59
N PRO A 50 7.40 -14.08 -6.26
CA PRO A 50 8.71 -14.55 -5.83
C PRO A 50 9.77 -13.44 -5.92
N THR A 51 10.69 -13.47 -4.96
CA THR A 51 11.87 -12.60 -4.91
C THR A 51 13.13 -13.44 -4.61
N SER A 52 14.30 -12.81 -4.63
CA SER A 52 15.54 -13.48 -4.25
C SER A 52 15.60 -13.74 -2.74
N LEU A 53 16.03 -14.94 -2.34
CA LEU A 53 16.14 -15.38 -0.95
C LEU A 53 17.61 -15.60 -0.54
N PRO A 54 17.97 -15.53 0.75
CA PRO A 54 17.13 -15.07 1.87
C PRO A 54 16.86 -13.55 1.79
N VAL A 55 15.74 -13.09 2.37
CA VAL A 55 15.31 -11.69 2.26
C VAL A 55 14.70 -11.16 3.55
N ILE A 56 14.88 -9.87 3.85
CA ILE A 56 14.15 -9.16 4.90
C ILE A 56 13.00 -8.40 4.22
N LEU A 57 11.76 -8.72 4.62
CA LEU A 57 10.54 -8.11 4.11
C LEU A 57 10.20 -6.80 4.86
N GLY A 58 8.99 -6.29 4.61
CA GLY A 58 8.47 -5.04 5.15
C GLY A 58 8.75 -3.85 4.25
N HIS A 59 7.68 -3.12 3.92
CA HIS A 59 7.75 -1.97 3.00
C HIS A 59 6.93 -0.75 3.48
N GLU A 60 6.32 -0.84 4.65
CA GLU A 60 5.56 0.24 5.30
C GLU A 60 6.33 0.76 6.51
N GLY A 61 7.49 1.36 6.29
CA GLY A 61 8.39 1.78 7.37
C GLY A 61 8.23 3.24 7.78
N ALA A 62 8.39 3.51 9.08
CA ALA A 62 8.67 4.84 9.62
C ALA A 62 9.73 4.74 10.72
N GLY A 63 10.59 5.75 10.81
CA GLY A 63 11.70 5.68 11.75
C GLY A 63 12.45 6.99 11.90
N ILE A 64 13.64 6.90 12.46
CA ILE A 64 14.52 8.03 12.73
C ILE A 64 15.84 7.80 11.98
N VAL A 65 16.29 8.79 11.24
CA VAL A 65 17.58 8.76 10.53
C VAL A 65 18.69 8.69 11.57
N GLU A 66 19.57 7.68 11.51
CA GLU A 66 20.76 7.58 12.36
C GLU A 66 22.02 8.07 11.65
N THR A 67 22.15 7.80 10.36
CA THR A 67 23.33 8.18 9.57
C THR A 67 22.93 8.45 8.13
N VAL A 68 23.59 9.39 7.49
CA VAL A 68 23.43 9.70 6.07
C VAL A 68 24.72 9.36 5.31
N GLY A 69 24.58 8.77 4.12
CA GLY A 69 25.66 8.52 3.19
C GLY A 69 26.07 9.79 2.43
N PRO A 70 27.19 9.74 1.70
CA PRO A 70 27.61 10.85 0.86
C PRO A 70 26.52 11.27 -0.14
N GLY A 71 26.44 12.59 -0.43
CA GLY A 71 25.49 13.14 -1.41
C GLY A 71 24.05 13.33 -0.90
N VAL A 72 23.72 12.92 0.31
CA VAL A 72 22.41 13.16 0.93
C VAL A 72 22.38 14.54 1.56
N SER A 73 21.33 15.33 1.26
CA SER A 73 21.20 16.72 1.74
C SER A 73 19.79 17.11 2.19
N HIS A 74 18.78 16.27 2.00
CA HIS A 74 17.38 16.61 2.31
C HIS A 74 16.89 16.01 3.64
N VAL A 75 17.71 15.18 4.26
CA VAL A 75 17.52 14.63 5.61
C VAL A 75 18.84 14.64 6.36
N GLU A 76 18.77 14.70 7.70
CA GLU A 76 19.92 14.64 8.59
C GLU A 76 19.69 13.67 9.76
N PRO A 77 20.75 13.25 10.48
CA PRO A 77 20.60 12.42 11.67
C PRO A 77 19.68 13.08 12.70
N GLY A 78 18.70 12.33 13.20
CA GLY A 78 17.67 12.79 14.13
C GLY A 78 16.32 13.09 13.45
N ASP A 79 16.27 13.23 12.14
CA ASP A 79 15.02 13.44 11.44
C ASP A 79 14.09 12.24 11.57
N HIS A 80 12.83 12.52 11.88
CA HIS A 80 11.75 11.56 11.77
C HIS A 80 11.31 11.44 10.30
N VAL A 81 11.25 10.21 9.79
CA VAL A 81 10.93 9.96 8.38
C VAL A 81 9.86 8.88 8.22
N LEU A 82 8.99 9.13 7.26
CA LEU A 82 8.17 8.12 6.64
C LEU A 82 8.95 7.54 5.44
N LEU A 83 8.92 6.24 5.27
CA LEU A 83 9.53 5.57 4.13
C LEU A 83 8.49 5.20 3.09
N THR A 84 8.71 5.63 1.85
CA THR A 84 7.97 5.14 0.69
C THR A 84 8.73 3.94 0.10
N TRP A 85 8.01 2.91 -0.32
CA TRP A 85 8.67 1.69 -0.78
C TRP A 85 9.20 1.77 -2.22
N LEU A 86 8.80 2.80 -2.96
CA LEU A 86 9.18 2.99 -4.36
C LEU A 86 10.23 4.08 -4.51
N PRO A 87 11.51 3.73 -4.71
CA PRO A 87 12.57 4.70 -4.95
C PRO A 87 12.51 5.22 -6.39
N TYR A 88 11.79 6.29 -6.64
CA TYR A 88 11.69 6.89 -7.97
C TYR A 88 12.93 7.73 -8.33
N CYS A 89 13.36 7.70 -9.62
CA CYS A 89 14.58 8.40 -10.06
C CYS A 89 14.42 9.91 -10.27
N GLY A 90 13.18 10.39 -10.43
CA GLY A 90 12.88 11.81 -10.68
C GLY A 90 13.12 12.29 -12.12
N VAL A 91 13.82 11.53 -12.97
CA VAL A 91 14.31 12.01 -14.30
C VAL A 91 13.82 11.18 -15.49
N CYS A 92 13.32 9.95 -15.29
CA CYS A 92 12.80 9.13 -16.39
C CYS A 92 11.53 9.73 -16.99
N ARG A 93 11.09 9.20 -18.14
CA ARG A 93 9.90 9.67 -18.84
C ARG A 93 8.66 9.73 -17.95
N GLN A 94 8.45 8.73 -17.12
CA GLN A 94 7.28 8.68 -16.24
C GLN A 94 7.38 9.71 -15.11
N CYS A 95 8.53 9.81 -14.45
CA CYS A 95 8.77 10.82 -13.42
C CYS A 95 8.60 12.24 -13.97
N ALA A 96 9.16 12.53 -15.15
CA ALA A 96 9.03 13.82 -15.81
C ALA A 96 7.58 14.18 -16.20
N ARG A 97 6.70 13.18 -16.30
CA ARG A 97 5.25 13.35 -16.54
C ARG A 97 4.42 13.44 -15.26
N GLY A 98 5.06 13.52 -14.10
CA GLY A 98 4.38 13.55 -12.80
C GLY A 98 3.81 12.20 -12.36
N LYS A 99 4.37 11.09 -12.85
CA LYS A 99 3.96 9.71 -12.50
C LYS A 99 5.13 8.93 -11.88
N PRO A 100 5.68 9.38 -10.74
CA PRO A 100 6.80 8.70 -10.10
C PRO A 100 6.47 7.26 -9.67
N ASN A 101 5.19 6.98 -9.38
CA ASN A 101 4.69 5.63 -9.11
C ASN A 101 4.92 4.64 -10.27
N LEU A 102 5.14 5.14 -11.49
CA LEU A 102 5.47 4.35 -12.68
C LEU A 102 6.94 4.55 -13.11
N CYS A 103 7.82 4.87 -12.18
CA CYS A 103 9.23 5.07 -12.45
C CYS A 103 9.83 3.87 -13.20
N GLU A 104 10.64 4.15 -14.23
CA GLU A 104 11.28 3.13 -15.08
C GLU A 104 12.60 2.59 -14.47
N ASP A 105 13.10 3.23 -13.41
CA ASP A 105 14.24 2.73 -12.61
C ASP A 105 13.73 1.71 -11.59
N VAL A 106 13.83 0.43 -11.94
CA VAL A 106 13.20 -0.67 -11.22
C VAL A 106 14.21 -1.66 -10.61
N ALA A 107 15.39 -1.21 -10.24
CA ALA A 107 16.42 -2.05 -9.61
C ALA A 107 15.92 -2.81 -8.36
N TRP A 108 14.88 -2.32 -7.71
CA TRP A 108 14.23 -2.99 -6.57
C TRP A 108 13.59 -4.36 -6.91
N TYR A 109 13.30 -4.66 -8.18
CA TYR A 109 12.82 -5.99 -8.59
C TYR A 109 13.84 -7.10 -8.34
N ASP A 110 15.13 -6.76 -8.33
CA ASP A 110 16.19 -7.71 -8.10
C ASP A 110 16.47 -7.96 -6.60
N ALA A 111 15.62 -7.42 -5.71
CA ALA A 111 15.78 -7.49 -4.27
C ALA A 111 17.14 -6.96 -3.77
N THR A 112 17.60 -5.89 -4.39
CA THR A 112 18.84 -5.16 -4.07
C THR A 112 18.57 -3.68 -3.87
N LEU A 113 19.53 -2.96 -3.35
CA LEU A 113 19.59 -1.51 -3.45
C LEU A 113 19.96 -1.09 -4.87
N GLN A 114 19.88 0.20 -5.18
CA GLN A 114 20.03 0.69 -6.54
C GLN A 114 21.42 0.52 -7.17
N ASP A 115 22.43 0.28 -6.34
CA ASP A 115 23.77 -0.08 -6.79
C ASP A 115 23.92 -1.60 -7.12
N GLY A 116 22.80 -2.36 -7.09
CA GLY A 116 22.79 -3.80 -7.35
C GLY A 116 23.36 -4.65 -6.21
N THR A 117 23.58 -4.05 -5.04
CA THR A 117 24.14 -4.76 -3.86
C THR A 117 23.19 -4.75 -2.68
N CYS A 118 23.51 -5.50 -1.64
CA CYS A 118 22.76 -5.54 -0.38
C CYS A 118 23.60 -5.00 0.76
N ARG A 119 22.93 -4.59 1.85
CA ARG A 119 23.62 -4.11 3.07
C ARG A 119 23.46 -5.10 4.22
N PHE A 120 22.49 -6.02 4.13
CA PHE A 120 22.31 -7.06 5.13
C PHE A 120 23.14 -8.31 4.81
N HIS A 121 23.71 -8.88 5.85
CA HIS A 121 24.42 -10.17 5.77
C HIS A 121 24.40 -10.89 7.10
N ARG A 122 24.72 -12.17 7.07
CA ARG A 122 24.94 -13.01 8.25
C ARG A 122 26.05 -13.99 7.96
N GLU A 123 27.08 -14.01 8.82
CA GLU A 123 28.25 -14.90 8.66
C GLU A 123 28.87 -14.80 7.26
N GLY A 124 28.88 -13.60 6.69
CA GLY A 124 29.36 -13.31 5.35
C GLY A 124 28.39 -13.68 4.20
N ALA A 125 27.27 -14.33 4.47
CA ALA A 125 26.25 -14.62 3.46
C ALA A 125 25.30 -13.41 3.29
N ARG A 126 25.01 -13.08 2.03
CA ARG A 126 24.11 -12.00 1.66
C ARG A 126 22.67 -12.30 2.08
N ILE A 127 21.99 -11.27 2.61
CA ILE A 127 20.54 -11.23 2.78
C ILE A 127 19.99 -10.10 1.90
N HIS A 128 18.98 -10.40 1.11
CA HIS A 128 18.41 -9.47 0.15
C HIS A 128 17.51 -8.42 0.80
N HIS A 129 17.32 -7.32 0.10
CA HIS A 129 16.37 -6.27 0.46
C HIS A 129 15.01 -6.51 -0.21
N TYR A 130 13.92 -6.22 0.51
CA TYR A 130 12.60 -6.08 -0.09
C TYR A 130 12.10 -4.65 0.17
N ASN A 131 12.23 -3.80 -0.83
CA ASN A 131 11.88 -2.38 -0.73
C ASN A 131 12.64 -1.69 0.43
N THR A 132 11.94 -1.36 1.53
CA THR A 132 12.54 -0.73 2.70
C THR A 132 13.10 -1.71 3.71
N SER A 133 12.81 -3.02 3.59
CA SER A 133 13.21 -4.07 4.55
C SER A 133 12.94 -3.67 6.00
N SER A 134 11.71 -3.17 6.25
CA SER A 134 11.37 -2.55 7.53
C SER A 134 11.06 -3.57 8.65
N PHE A 135 11.02 -4.88 8.37
CA PHE A 135 10.96 -5.92 9.43
C PHE A 135 12.33 -6.16 10.07
N ALA A 136 12.99 -5.08 10.44
CA ALA A 136 14.28 -5.05 11.09
C ALA A 136 14.36 -3.86 12.05
N GLU A 137 15.23 -3.92 13.08
CA GLU A 137 15.45 -2.77 13.96
C GLU A 137 16.04 -1.57 13.24
N ARG A 138 16.82 -1.81 12.19
CA ARG A 138 17.44 -0.79 11.32
C ARG A 138 17.42 -1.26 9.88
N SER A 139 17.35 -0.31 8.96
CA SER A 139 17.52 -0.60 7.53
C SER A 139 18.31 0.51 6.85
N VAL A 140 19.12 0.14 5.88
CA VAL A 140 19.71 1.09 4.92
C VAL A 140 18.78 1.15 3.71
N VAL A 141 18.37 2.37 3.37
CA VAL A 141 17.44 2.63 2.26
C VAL A 141 17.94 3.76 1.38
N PRO A 142 17.52 3.84 0.11
CA PRO A 142 17.79 5.02 -0.71
C PRO A 142 17.19 6.27 -0.05
N ALA A 143 17.99 7.31 0.13
CA ALA A 143 17.57 8.54 0.83
C ALA A 143 16.29 9.16 0.22
N ARG A 144 16.12 9.06 -1.10
CA ARG A 144 14.93 9.55 -1.82
C ARG A 144 13.61 8.87 -1.45
N THR A 145 13.65 7.74 -0.72
CA THR A 145 12.42 7.10 -0.19
C THR A 145 11.99 7.70 1.13
N ALA A 146 12.87 8.45 1.80
CA ALA A 146 12.61 9.04 3.10
C ALA A 146 11.99 10.43 2.96
N ILE A 147 10.81 10.61 3.54
CA ILE A 147 10.11 11.89 3.58
C ILE A 147 10.11 12.38 5.02
N PRO A 148 10.76 13.53 5.32
CA PRO A 148 10.74 14.10 6.66
C PRO A 148 9.33 14.41 7.13
N VAL A 149 9.05 14.10 8.39
CA VAL A 149 7.78 14.37 9.05
C VAL A 149 7.99 15.07 10.37
N ASP A 150 6.96 15.78 10.85
CA ASP A 150 7.00 16.46 12.13
C ASP A 150 7.27 15.44 13.27
N PRO A 151 8.34 15.65 14.09
CA PRO A 151 8.72 14.72 15.15
C PRO A 151 7.67 14.59 16.27
N SER A 152 6.69 15.49 16.34
CA SER A 152 5.57 15.39 17.28
C SER A 152 4.51 14.35 16.88
N LEU A 153 4.57 13.83 15.63
CA LEU A 153 3.60 12.88 15.13
C LEU A 153 4.02 11.43 15.45
N PRO A 154 3.05 10.56 15.75
CA PRO A 154 3.34 9.17 16.09
C PRO A 154 3.76 8.37 14.86
N LEU A 155 5.01 7.88 14.86
CA LEU A 155 5.57 7.10 13.74
C LEU A 155 4.83 5.79 13.48
N THR A 156 4.17 5.21 14.50
CA THR A 156 3.35 4.00 14.36
C THR A 156 2.21 4.21 13.37
N GLN A 157 1.49 5.32 13.49
CA GLN A 157 0.41 5.68 12.57
C GLN A 157 0.95 6.04 11.20
N LEU A 158 2.05 6.81 11.17
CA LEU A 158 2.62 7.27 9.92
C LEU A 158 3.18 6.13 9.05
N ALA A 159 3.66 5.04 9.65
CA ALA A 159 4.17 3.89 8.89
C ALA A 159 3.17 3.37 7.85
N LEU A 160 1.87 3.32 8.19
CA LEU A 160 0.81 2.87 7.27
C LEU A 160 0.66 3.77 6.03
N MET A 161 1.08 5.04 6.13
CA MET A 161 1.05 5.97 4.98
C MET A 161 2.05 5.54 3.89
N GLY A 162 3.05 4.73 4.23
CA GLY A 162 4.05 4.22 3.28
C GLY A 162 3.47 3.31 2.20
N CYS A 163 2.32 2.66 2.42
CA CYS A 163 1.69 1.78 1.44
C CYS A 163 0.16 1.85 1.47
N ALA A 164 -0.49 1.23 2.46
CA ALA A 164 -1.94 1.01 2.44
C ALA A 164 -2.74 2.31 2.38
N VAL A 165 -2.35 3.34 3.15
CA VAL A 165 -3.04 4.63 3.18
C VAL A 165 -2.85 5.38 1.88
N MET A 166 -1.61 5.52 1.42
CA MET A 166 -1.30 6.20 0.15
C MET A 166 -1.99 5.51 -1.03
N THR A 167 -1.99 4.19 -1.05
CA THR A 167 -2.66 3.40 -2.09
C THR A 167 -4.16 3.63 -2.08
N GLY A 168 -4.81 3.51 -0.92
CA GLY A 168 -6.27 3.61 -0.81
C GLY A 168 -6.79 5.03 -1.02
N VAL A 169 -6.26 6.00 -0.27
CA VAL A 169 -6.65 7.41 -0.43
C VAL A 169 -6.30 7.92 -1.84
N GLY A 170 -5.09 7.59 -2.33
CA GLY A 170 -4.66 7.95 -3.68
C GLY A 170 -5.49 7.29 -4.78
N ALA A 171 -6.00 6.06 -4.58
CA ALA A 171 -6.91 5.44 -5.54
C ALA A 171 -8.17 6.29 -5.73
N ALA A 172 -8.75 6.81 -4.65
CA ALA A 172 -9.92 7.68 -4.72
C ALA A 172 -9.58 9.07 -5.30
N LEU A 173 -8.54 9.73 -4.78
CA LEU A 173 -8.23 11.12 -5.12
C LEU A 173 -7.47 11.25 -6.45
N ASN A 174 -6.42 10.43 -6.65
CA ASN A 174 -5.48 10.59 -7.77
C ASN A 174 -5.80 9.68 -8.95
N THR A 175 -6.31 8.44 -8.70
CA THR A 175 -6.60 7.50 -9.79
C THR A 175 -8.01 7.70 -10.33
N ALA A 176 -9.02 7.63 -9.48
CA ALA A 176 -10.42 7.74 -9.86
C ALA A 176 -10.87 9.19 -10.04
N HIS A 177 -10.24 10.14 -9.34
CA HIS A 177 -10.66 11.54 -9.26
C HIS A 177 -12.10 11.68 -8.77
N VAL A 178 -12.44 10.97 -7.69
CA VAL A 178 -13.74 11.03 -7.03
C VAL A 178 -14.08 12.49 -6.71
N ARG A 179 -15.33 12.89 -6.99
CA ARG A 179 -15.83 14.26 -6.82
C ARG A 179 -16.99 14.31 -5.83
N PRO A 180 -17.27 15.48 -5.27
CA PRO A 180 -18.47 15.67 -4.47
C PRO A 180 -19.74 15.25 -5.25
N GLY A 181 -20.52 14.37 -4.63
CA GLY A 181 -21.75 13.85 -5.21
C GLY A 181 -21.62 12.49 -5.89
N ASP A 182 -20.41 12.05 -6.25
CA ASP A 182 -20.20 10.73 -6.87
C ASP A 182 -20.64 9.58 -5.95
N THR A 183 -20.97 8.45 -6.58
CA THR A 183 -21.29 7.18 -5.94
C THR A 183 -20.12 6.21 -6.05
N VAL A 184 -19.78 5.55 -4.95
CA VAL A 184 -18.59 4.69 -4.82
C VAL A 184 -18.97 3.31 -4.28
N ALA A 185 -18.39 2.24 -4.83
CA ALA A 185 -18.38 0.91 -4.24
C ALA A 185 -16.93 0.46 -3.99
N VAL A 186 -16.67 -0.15 -2.82
CA VAL A 186 -15.36 -0.68 -2.45
C VAL A 186 -15.48 -2.15 -2.14
N VAL A 187 -14.91 -2.99 -3.00
CA VAL A 187 -14.89 -4.45 -2.87
C VAL A 187 -13.61 -4.87 -2.14
N GLY A 188 -13.79 -5.38 -0.92
CA GLY A 188 -12.72 -5.71 0.02
C GLY A 188 -12.40 -4.57 0.97
N CYS A 189 -12.78 -4.74 2.24
CA CYS A 189 -12.58 -3.78 3.34
C CYS A 189 -11.40 -4.18 4.23
N GLY A 190 -10.25 -4.46 3.61
CA GLY A 190 -8.94 -4.56 4.28
C GLY A 190 -8.27 -3.20 4.42
N GLY A 191 -6.98 -3.18 4.78
CA GLY A 191 -6.22 -1.94 4.99
C GLY A 191 -6.30 -0.96 3.82
N VAL A 192 -6.16 -1.43 2.58
CA VAL A 192 -6.28 -0.59 1.38
C VAL A 192 -7.73 -0.14 1.16
N GLY A 193 -8.70 -1.08 1.17
CA GLY A 193 -10.11 -0.76 0.90
C GLY A 193 -10.72 0.21 1.91
N LEU A 194 -10.40 0.08 3.20
CA LEU A 194 -10.83 1.03 4.24
C LEU A 194 -10.25 2.43 3.99
N ASN A 195 -9.04 2.53 3.45
CA ASN A 195 -8.47 3.81 3.06
C ASN A 195 -9.05 4.36 1.75
N VAL A 196 -9.54 3.50 0.83
CA VAL A 196 -10.38 3.95 -0.31
C VAL A 196 -11.69 4.57 0.21
N VAL A 197 -12.35 3.92 1.18
CA VAL A 197 -13.56 4.48 1.83
C VAL A 197 -13.29 5.86 2.40
N GLN A 198 -12.20 6.02 3.17
CA GLN A 198 -11.82 7.33 3.71
C GLN A 198 -11.51 8.35 2.59
N GLY A 199 -10.76 7.95 1.57
CA GLY A 199 -10.44 8.80 0.43
C GLY A 199 -11.69 9.28 -0.31
N ALA A 200 -12.67 8.40 -0.52
CA ALA A 200 -13.96 8.74 -1.13
C ALA A 200 -14.78 9.72 -0.25
N ALA A 201 -14.79 9.49 1.06
CA ALA A 201 -15.46 10.39 2.00
C ALA A 201 -14.78 11.77 2.04
N ILE A 202 -13.45 11.83 2.04
CA ILE A 202 -12.67 13.06 1.96
C ILE A 202 -12.94 13.82 0.66
N ALA A 203 -13.11 13.10 -0.46
CA ALA A 203 -13.47 13.68 -1.76
C ALA A 203 -14.92 14.21 -1.81
N GLY A 204 -15.78 13.82 -0.85
CA GLY A 204 -17.17 14.23 -0.81
C GLY A 204 -18.14 13.36 -1.60
N ALA A 205 -17.83 12.08 -1.80
CA ALA A 205 -18.75 11.12 -2.39
C ALA A 205 -20.08 11.11 -1.61
N SER A 206 -21.20 11.05 -2.32
CA SER A 206 -22.54 11.08 -1.71
C SER A 206 -23.00 9.73 -1.18
N THR A 207 -22.57 8.67 -1.82
CA THR A 207 -22.87 7.28 -1.45
C THR A 207 -21.61 6.46 -1.54
N ILE A 208 -21.24 5.78 -0.45
CA ILE A 208 -20.07 4.91 -0.37
C ILE A 208 -20.55 3.55 0.13
N VAL A 209 -20.53 2.55 -0.74
CA VAL A 209 -20.95 1.18 -0.44
C VAL A 209 -19.70 0.32 -0.18
N ALA A 210 -19.53 -0.14 1.04
CA ALA A 210 -18.50 -1.12 1.40
C ALA A 210 -19.02 -2.54 1.14
N VAL A 211 -18.25 -3.37 0.44
CA VAL A 211 -18.61 -4.75 0.10
C VAL A 211 -17.57 -5.70 0.69
N ASP A 212 -17.93 -6.46 1.72
CA ASP A 212 -17.04 -7.43 2.40
C ASP A 212 -17.88 -8.47 3.15
N PRO A 213 -17.52 -9.78 3.16
CA PRO A 213 -18.28 -10.79 3.88
C PRO A 213 -18.12 -10.73 5.41
N VAL A 214 -17.18 -9.92 5.93
CA VAL A 214 -16.90 -9.84 7.36
C VAL A 214 -17.64 -8.66 7.97
N ALA A 215 -18.66 -8.91 8.79
CA ALA A 215 -19.51 -7.89 9.40
C ALA A 215 -18.70 -6.81 10.17
N ALA A 216 -17.69 -7.21 10.94
CA ALA A 216 -16.85 -6.26 11.69
C ALA A 216 -16.08 -5.30 10.76
N LYS A 217 -15.69 -5.73 9.55
CA LYS A 217 -15.06 -4.85 8.56
C LYS A 217 -16.07 -3.87 7.96
N LEU A 218 -17.32 -4.29 7.76
CA LEU A 218 -18.39 -3.40 7.30
C LEU A 218 -18.74 -2.34 8.35
N GLU A 219 -18.73 -2.71 9.63
CA GLU A 219 -18.93 -1.75 10.73
C GLU A 219 -17.78 -0.73 10.77
N LEU A 220 -16.54 -1.18 10.71
CA LEU A 220 -15.38 -0.29 10.64
C LEU A 220 -15.42 0.60 9.38
N ALA A 221 -15.84 0.07 8.24
CA ALA A 221 -16.02 0.88 7.04
C ALA A 221 -17.06 2.00 7.23
N ARG A 222 -18.17 1.73 7.94
CA ARG A 222 -19.16 2.78 8.29
C ARG A 222 -18.57 3.84 9.21
N GLU A 223 -17.80 3.45 10.20
CA GLU A 223 -17.10 4.40 11.09
C GLU A 223 -16.12 5.29 10.31
N LEU A 224 -15.55 4.78 9.22
CA LEU A 224 -14.57 5.47 8.39
C LEU A 224 -15.19 6.22 7.20
N GLY A 225 -16.52 6.21 7.06
CA GLY A 225 -17.23 7.03 6.08
C GLY A 225 -18.08 6.29 5.07
N ALA A 226 -18.16 4.95 5.10
CA ALA A 226 -19.10 4.23 4.25
C ALA A 226 -20.55 4.51 4.68
N THR A 227 -21.41 4.79 3.70
CA THR A 227 -22.85 5.02 3.95
C THR A 227 -23.64 3.72 4.04
N HIS A 228 -23.18 2.68 3.35
CA HIS A 228 -23.82 1.37 3.29
C HIS A 228 -22.76 0.26 3.36
N GLY A 229 -23.17 -0.90 3.87
CA GLY A 229 -22.37 -2.13 3.86
C GLY A 229 -23.17 -3.26 3.27
N VAL A 230 -22.59 -4.01 2.34
CA VAL A 230 -23.17 -5.14 1.62
C VAL A 230 -22.32 -6.38 1.88
N ASP A 231 -22.96 -7.48 2.30
CA ASP A 231 -22.33 -8.78 2.42
C ASP A 231 -22.56 -9.59 1.13
N PRO A 232 -21.53 -9.82 0.31
CA PRO A 232 -21.68 -10.55 -0.95
C PRO A 232 -22.03 -12.04 -0.76
N ALA A 233 -21.87 -12.60 0.44
CA ALA A 233 -22.26 -13.97 0.74
C ALA A 233 -23.76 -14.07 1.12
N GLY A 234 -24.40 -12.95 1.49
CA GLY A 234 -25.79 -12.89 1.91
C GLY A 234 -26.81 -12.84 0.78
N GLY A 235 -26.39 -12.59 -0.46
CA GLY A 235 -27.30 -12.44 -1.59
C GLY A 235 -26.63 -11.92 -2.86
N ASP A 236 -27.41 -11.31 -3.76
CA ASP A 236 -26.92 -10.69 -4.98
C ASP A 236 -26.41 -9.27 -4.68
N ALA A 237 -25.10 -9.16 -4.44
CA ALA A 237 -24.45 -7.88 -4.15
C ALA A 237 -24.61 -6.87 -5.31
N VAL A 238 -24.65 -7.33 -6.57
CA VAL A 238 -24.86 -6.46 -7.72
C VAL A 238 -26.24 -5.84 -7.68
N ALA A 239 -27.26 -6.67 -7.45
CA ALA A 239 -28.65 -6.20 -7.35
C ALA A 239 -28.82 -5.23 -6.18
N GLU A 240 -28.21 -5.51 -5.02
CA GLU A 240 -28.29 -4.68 -3.83
C GLU A 240 -27.63 -3.30 -4.05
N VAL A 241 -26.39 -3.26 -4.55
CA VAL A 241 -25.71 -2.01 -4.86
C VAL A 241 -26.43 -1.21 -5.95
N ARG A 242 -26.96 -1.90 -6.97
CA ARG A 242 -27.74 -1.23 -8.03
C ARG A 242 -29.09 -0.67 -7.52
N ALA A 243 -29.71 -1.32 -6.56
CA ALA A 243 -30.92 -0.76 -5.93
C ALA A 243 -30.63 0.53 -5.15
N LEU A 244 -29.42 0.67 -4.60
CA LEU A 244 -28.98 1.87 -3.88
C LEU A 244 -28.54 3.01 -4.81
N THR A 245 -27.92 2.69 -5.96
CA THR A 245 -27.19 3.68 -6.76
C THR A 245 -27.54 3.69 -8.25
N GLY A 246 -28.18 2.67 -8.77
CA GLY A 246 -28.36 2.44 -10.20
C GLY A 246 -27.10 1.91 -10.92
N GLY A 247 -26.03 1.68 -10.20
CA GLY A 247 -24.66 1.44 -10.62
C GLY A 247 -23.76 2.62 -10.23
N VAL A 248 -22.55 2.34 -9.73
CA VAL A 248 -21.68 3.38 -9.16
C VAL A 248 -20.85 4.10 -10.23
N ASP A 249 -20.49 5.36 -9.95
CA ASP A 249 -19.53 6.12 -10.76
C ASP A 249 -18.13 5.52 -10.64
N HIS A 250 -17.75 5.04 -9.46
CA HIS A 250 -16.43 4.44 -9.20
C HIS A 250 -16.58 3.18 -8.39
N SER A 251 -16.16 2.05 -8.93
CA SER A 251 -15.96 0.81 -8.15
C SER A 251 -14.47 0.57 -7.94
N PHE A 252 -14.10 0.13 -6.73
CA PHE A 252 -12.72 -0.15 -6.36
C PHE A 252 -12.60 -1.62 -5.95
N GLU A 253 -11.62 -2.30 -6.49
CA GLU A 253 -11.30 -3.67 -6.11
C GLU A 253 -9.96 -3.71 -5.38
N ALA A 254 -9.95 -4.23 -4.13
CA ALA A 254 -8.81 -4.18 -3.23
C ALA A 254 -8.37 -5.56 -2.69
N LEU A 255 -8.70 -6.67 -3.40
CA LEU A 255 -8.36 -8.05 -3.02
C LEU A 255 -7.43 -8.74 -4.02
N GLY A 256 -7.60 -8.45 -5.31
CA GLY A 256 -6.82 -9.06 -6.39
C GLY A 256 -7.30 -10.46 -6.77
N ARG A 257 -8.58 -10.77 -6.61
CA ARG A 257 -9.17 -12.06 -7.01
C ARG A 257 -10.01 -11.90 -8.27
N PRO A 258 -9.96 -12.83 -9.23
CA PRO A 258 -10.78 -12.76 -10.43
C PRO A 258 -12.25 -12.46 -10.17
N GLU A 259 -12.85 -13.13 -9.17
CA GLU A 259 -14.25 -13.02 -8.83
C GLU A 259 -14.60 -11.62 -8.28
N THR A 260 -13.71 -11.03 -7.49
CA THR A 260 -13.92 -9.69 -6.93
C THR A 260 -13.64 -8.59 -7.94
N ILE A 261 -12.74 -8.83 -8.90
CA ILE A 261 -12.52 -7.94 -10.04
C ILE A 261 -13.75 -7.92 -10.96
N GLU A 262 -14.31 -9.11 -11.27
CA GLU A 262 -15.54 -9.23 -12.04
C GLU A 262 -16.70 -8.50 -11.35
N LEU A 263 -16.88 -8.74 -10.05
CA LEU A 263 -17.87 -8.04 -9.24
C LEU A 263 -17.71 -6.50 -9.33
N ALA A 264 -16.50 -5.97 -9.17
CA ALA A 264 -16.26 -4.53 -9.25
C ALA A 264 -16.64 -3.97 -10.64
N ILE A 265 -16.32 -4.71 -11.72
CA ILE A 265 -16.72 -4.32 -13.08
C ILE A 265 -18.25 -4.28 -13.22
N GLU A 266 -18.95 -5.28 -12.66
CA GLU A 266 -20.42 -5.36 -12.71
C GLU A 266 -21.11 -4.28 -11.88
N LEU A 267 -20.53 -3.86 -10.76
CA LEU A 267 -21.06 -2.77 -9.93
C LEU A 267 -21.01 -1.41 -10.63
N THR A 268 -20.10 -1.23 -11.61
CA THR A 268 -19.89 0.03 -12.30
C THR A 268 -21.09 0.40 -13.14
N GLY A 269 -21.56 1.63 -13.01
CA GLY A 269 -22.65 2.22 -13.78
C GLY A 269 -22.22 2.77 -15.14
N ARG A 270 -23.17 3.39 -15.86
CA ARG A 270 -22.92 4.07 -17.15
C ARG A 270 -21.96 5.25 -16.95
N GLY A 271 -20.95 5.35 -17.81
CA GLY A 271 -19.92 6.39 -17.74
C GLY A 271 -18.96 6.20 -16.56
N GLY A 272 -19.14 5.15 -15.74
CA GLY A 272 -18.33 4.89 -14.57
C GLY A 272 -17.04 4.15 -14.86
N GLN A 273 -16.23 3.95 -13.82
CA GLN A 273 -14.94 3.26 -13.92
C GLN A 273 -14.72 2.26 -12.79
N ALA A 274 -14.20 1.07 -13.16
CA ALA A 274 -13.69 0.07 -12.23
C ALA A 274 -12.18 0.27 -12.02
N ILE A 275 -11.76 0.50 -10.78
CA ILE A 275 -10.38 0.73 -10.38
C ILE A 275 -9.84 -0.54 -9.72
N LEU A 276 -8.86 -1.17 -10.37
CA LEU A 276 -8.24 -2.40 -9.90
C LEU A 276 -6.98 -2.07 -9.11
N ILE A 277 -7.00 -2.36 -7.80
CA ILE A 277 -5.90 -2.07 -6.87
C ILE A 277 -5.27 -3.37 -6.37
N GLY A 278 -6.11 -4.39 -6.12
CA GLY A 278 -5.65 -5.68 -5.64
C GLY A 278 -4.72 -6.36 -6.65
N MET A 279 -3.63 -6.96 -6.15
CA MET A 279 -2.66 -7.64 -6.99
C MET A 279 -3.09 -9.08 -7.26
N ALA A 280 -3.64 -9.32 -8.45
CA ALA A 280 -4.01 -10.66 -8.88
C ALA A 280 -2.78 -11.53 -9.20
N PRO A 281 -2.88 -12.87 -9.06
CA PRO A 281 -1.83 -13.78 -9.50
C PRO A 281 -1.49 -13.57 -10.99
N PRO A 282 -0.22 -13.75 -11.41
CA PRO A 282 0.22 -13.44 -12.79
C PRO A 282 -0.56 -14.13 -13.90
N ALA A 283 -1.11 -15.32 -13.62
CA ALA A 283 -1.91 -16.10 -14.59
C ALA A 283 -3.41 -15.76 -14.58
N ALA A 284 -3.87 -14.91 -13.66
CA ALA A 284 -5.28 -14.55 -13.55
C ALA A 284 -5.80 -13.89 -14.83
N ARG A 285 -7.01 -14.25 -15.20
CA ARG A 285 -7.73 -13.64 -16.32
C ARG A 285 -9.17 -13.39 -15.87
N VAL A 286 -9.68 -12.21 -16.20
CA VAL A 286 -11.04 -11.78 -15.83
C VAL A 286 -11.81 -11.49 -17.10
N PRO A 287 -12.96 -12.18 -17.33
CA PRO A 287 -13.84 -11.85 -18.43
C PRO A 287 -14.60 -10.54 -18.15
N PHE A 288 -15.00 -9.83 -19.18
CA PHE A 288 -15.93 -8.71 -19.08
C PHE A 288 -16.79 -8.63 -20.34
N ASP A 289 -17.99 -8.05 -20.21
CA ASP A 289 -18.88 -7.81 -21.35
C ASP A 289 -18.40 -6.60 -22.16
N ALA A 290 -17.75 -6.88 -23.29
CA ALA A 290 -17.20 -5.86 -24.15
C ALA A 290 -18.30 -5.00 -24.81
N LEU A 291 -19.47 -5.56 -25.13
CA LEU A 291 -20.57 -4.81 -25.73
C LEU A 291 -21.14 -3.80 -24.73
N THR A 292 -21.50 -4.25 -23.54
CA THR A 292 -22.00 -3.38 -22.47
C THR A 292 -20.96 -2.32 -22.09
N THR A 293 -19.68 -2.70 -21.98
CA THR A 293 -18.59 -1.74 -21.70
C THR A 293 -18.53 -0.64 -22.74
N THR A 294 -18.69 -0.98 -24.02
CA THR A 294 -18.70 0.02 -25.10
C THR A 294 -19.97 0.89 -25.09
N LEU A 295 -21.16 0.27 -24.97
CA LEU A 295 -22.44 0.99 -25.03
C LEU A 295 -22.67 1.92 -23.83
N GLU A 296 -22.07 1.61 -22.73
CA GLU A 296 -22.21 2.37 -21.49
C GLU A 296 -20.97 3.22 -21.15
N GLU A 297 -20.00 3.29 -22.06
CA GLU A 297 -18.73 4.05 -21.88
C GLU A 297 -18.05 3.74 -20.54
N ARG A 298 -18.06 2.47 -20.09
CA ARG A 298 -17.39 2.06 -18.87
C ARG A 298 -15.89 1.98 -19.08
N ALA A 299 -15.12 2.33 -18.04
CA ALA A 299 -13.67 2.19 -18.05
C ALA A 299 -13.21 1.14 -17.04
N ILE A 300 -12.16 0.37 -17.38
CA ILE A 300 -11.42 -0.49 -16.43
C ILE A 300 -10.01 0.06 -16.34
N ARG A 301 -9.57 0.41 -15.14
CA ARG A 301 -8.30 1.09 -14.91
C ARG A 301 -7.50 0.45 -13.78
N GLY A 302 -6.23 0.13 -14.03
CA GLY A 302 -5.29 -0.27 -12.98
C GLY A 302 -4.88 0.92 -12.11
N CYS A 303 -4.65 0.63 -10.83
CA CYS A 303 -4.15 1.59 -9.86
C CYS A 303 -2.89 1.01 -9.20
N TRP A 304 -1.73 1.60 -9.45
CA TRP A 304 -0.48 1.23 -8.83
C TRP A 304 -0.08 2.29 -7.81
N TYR A 305 -0.01 1.88 -6.53
CA TYR A 305 0.39 2.75 -5.41
C TYR A 305 -0.44 4.05 -5.31
N GLY A 306 -1.77 3.97 -5.59
CA GLY A 306 -2.66 5.12 -5.53
C GLY A 306 -2.36 6.22 -6.56
N SER A 307 -1.64 5.92 -7.65
CA SER A 307 -1.13 6.92 -8.61
C SER A 307 -0.38 8.08 -7.92
N CYS A 308 0.34 7.77 -6.85
CA CYS A 308 0.89 8.76 -5.93
C CYS A 308 2.09 9.54 -6.48
N GLN A 309 2.24 10.74 -5.92
CA GLN A 309 3.44 11.57 -5.97
C GLN A 309 3.94 11.76 -4.52
N PRO A 310 4.83 10.90 -4.01
CA PRO A 310 5.11 10.82 -2.57
C PRO A 310 5.46 12.16 -1.91
N LEU A 311 6.25 13.02 -2.56
CA LEU A 311 6.62 14.33 -2.02
C LEU A 311 5.44 15.31 -1.89
N ALA A 312 4.38 15.12 -2.67
CA ALA A 312 3.16 15.94 -2.58
C ALA A 312 2.11 15.27 -1.69
N ASP A 313 1.93 13.95 -1.84
CA ASP A 313 0.83 13.24 -1.20
C ASP A 313 1.10 12.95 0.29
N VAL A 314 2.36 12.67 0.70
CA VAL A 314 2.67 12.45 2.12
C VAL A 314 2.33 13.68 2.98
N PRO A 315 2.76 14.90 2.64
CA PRO A 315 2.34 16.09 3.39
C PRO A 315 0.82 16.27 3.45
N LEU A 316 0.11 15.98 2.36
CA LEU A 316 -1.36 16.02 2.33
C LEU A 316 -1.97 14.99 3.29
N LEU A 317 -1.51 13.73 3.25
CA LEU A 317 -2.00 12.67 4.15
C LEU A 317 -1.73 13.00 5.62
N VAL A 318 -0.57 13.53 5.92
CA VAL A 318 -0.20 14.00 7.27
C VAL A 318 -1.16 15.10 7.73
N GLU A 319 -1.49 16.07 6.89
CA GLU A 319 -2.41 17.14 7.25
C GLU A 319 -3.85 16.65 7.41
N LEU A 320 -4.28 15.71 6.58
CA LEU A 320 -5.58 15.04 6.74
C LEU A 320 -5.66 14.25 8.05
N TYR A 321 -4.57 13.60 8.45
CA TYR A 321 -4.47 12.91 9.74
C TYR A 321 -4.52 13.91 10.90
N ARG A 322 -3.71 14.97 10.87
CA ARG A 322 -3.67 16.02 11.91
C ARG A 322 -5.04 16.71 12.11
N SER A 323 -5.76 16.92 11.01
CA SER A 323 -7.11 17.53 11.05
C SER A 323 -8.21 16.53 11.43
N GLY A 324 -7.89 15.26 11.69
CA GLY A 324 -8.86 14.22 12.05
C GLY A 324 -9.76 13.76 10.88
N ARG A 325 -9.47 14.20 9.65
CA ARG A 325 -10.20 13.78 8.43
C ARG A 325 -9.77 12.41 7.92
N LEU A 326 -8.54 12.00 8.22
CA LEU A 326 -8.00 10.68 7.98
C LEU A 326 -7.74 10.00 9.33
N ARG A 327 -8.37 8.87 9.58
CA ARG A 327 -8.32 8.15 10.86
C ARG A 327 -7.50 6.87 10.67
N LEU A 328 -6.39 6.75 11.39
CA LEU A 328 -5.50 5.60 11.30
C LEU A 328 -5.55 4.69 12.53
N ASP A 329 -5.81 5.27 13.72
CA ASP A 329 -5.83 4.52 14.97
C ASP A 329 -6.74 3.28 14.96
N PRO A 330 -7.95 3.30 14.36
CA PRO A 330 -8.81 2.12 14.29
C PRO A 330 -8.26 0.98 13.41
N LEU A 331 -7.24 1.26 12.60
CA LEU A 331 -6.63 0.30 11.68
C LEU A 331 -5.42 -0.42 12.29
N ILE A 332 -5.01 -0.06 13.51
CA ILE A 332 -3.72 -0.45 14.07
C ILE A 332 -3.91 -1.43 15.24
N VAL A 333 -3.15 -2.52 15.17
CA VAL A 333 -2.87 -3.40 16.31
C VAL A 333 -1.35 -3.53 16.38
N GLU A 334 -0.77 -3.02 17.48
CA GLU A 334 0.68 -3.07 17.66
C GLU A 334 1.13 -4.45 18.15
N ILE A 335 2.20 -4.95 17.54
CA ILE A 335 2.88 -6.20 17.91
C ILE A 335 4.39 -5.98 17.88
N GLY A 336 5.14 -6.77 18.64
CA GLY A 336 6.61 -6.80 18.51
C GLY A 336 7.06 -7.55 17.27
N LEU A 337 8.33 -7.36 16.87
CA LEU A 337 8.92 -8.05 15.70
C LEU A 337 8.76 -9.58 15.78
N ASP A 338 8.82 -10.16 16.96
CA ASP A 338 8.63 -11.61 17.18
C ASP A 338 7.22 -12.09 16.80
N GLY A 339 6.23 -11.19 16.80
CA GLY A 339 4.85 -11.49 16.43
C GLY A 339 4.55 -11.43 14.92
N VAL A 340 5.53 -11.20 14.06
CA VAL A 340 5.32 -10.99 12.63
C VAL A 340 4.61 -12.18 11.95
N ASN A 341 4.96 -13.40 12.32
CA ASN A 341 4.31 -14.60 11.77
C ASN A 341 2.86 -14.74 12.23
N ASP A 342 2.56 -14.37 13.48
CA ASP A 342 1.17 -14.35 13.99
C ASP A 342 0.34 -13.27 13.28
N ALA A 343 0.95 -12.16 12.90
CA ALA A 343 0.29 -11.13 12.11
C ALA A 343 -0.10 -11.68 10.72
N PHE A 344 0.82 -12.34 10.02
CA PHE A 344 0.51 -12.98 8.74
C PHE A 344 -0.56 -14.06 8.85
N ALA A 345 -0.58 -14.83 9.93
CA ALA A 345 -1.60 -15.87 10.15
C ALA A 345 -3.02 -15.30 10.38
N ARG A 346 -3.16 -14.00 10.72
CA ARG A 346 -4.45 -13.31 10.92
C ARG A 346 -4.96 -12.61 9.66
N MET A 347 -4.17 -12.54 8.62
CA MET A 347 -4.52 -11.90 7.34
C MET A 347 -5.23 -12.86 6.41
#